data_cdb94de86a7638d21330142d5408fe3b
#
_entry.id   cdb94de86a7638d21330142d5408fe3b
#
_cell.length_a   1.000
_cell.length_b   1.000
_cell.length_c   1.000
_cell.angle_alpha   90.00
_cell.angle_beta   90.00
_cell.angle_gamma   90.00
#
_symmetry.space_group_name_H-M   'P 1'
#
loop_
_entity.id
_entity.type
_entity.pdbx_description
1 polymer ?
#
loop_
_entity_poly.entity_id
_entity_poly.type
_entity_poly.pdbx_seq_one_letter_code
_entity_poly.pdbx_strand_id
1 'polypeptide(L)'
;MTTITSLPTRAGARILSVGAARGDRLVPNDELVGPIDSSDEWIRQRTGIITRARVSDGSEAVDLAEAAAREALERAGLEGSQIDAVIISTISNTVQTPSMAALLTERIGATPAPAFDISAACAGYAYGVAQADALVRSGMAEHVLVVGVEKLSEVVDPTDRSISFLLGDGAGAVVIGAADEPGISPSVWGSDGSHWETIRMTNTLGSMREGAAWPTLRQDGPTVFRWAVWEMAKKAREALETAGLEPSDLAAFIPHQANMRIIDEFAKQLKLPESVAIARDIATTGNTSAASIPLAMHRLLEEQPELSGGLALQIGFGAGLVYGAQVVVLP
;
A
#
# COMPACT_ATOMS: atom_id res chain seq x y z
N MET A 1 -40.11 11.21 -22.37
CA MET A 1 -38.91 10.36 -22.37
C MET A 1 -38.68 9.86 -20.94
N THR A 2 -38.49 8.55 -20.74
CA THR A 2 -38.15 8.03 -19.45
C THR A 2 -36.67 8.28 -19.24
N THR A 3 -36.27 8.99 -18.15
CA THR A 3 -34.88 9.30 -17.81
C THR A 3 -34.43 8.47 -16.59
N ILE A 4 -33.18 7.99 -16.62
CA ILE A 4 -32.55 7.35 -15.48
C ILE A 4 -32.20 8.44 -14.46
N THR A 5 -32.54 8.22 -13.20
CA THR A 5 -32.16 9.14 -12.11
C THR A 5 -30.68 8.98 -11.81
N SER A 6 -29.91 10.08 -11.77
CA SER A 6 -28.53 10.11 -11.33
C SER A 6 -28.43 10.45 -9.84
N LEU A 7 -27.38 9.98 -9.19
CA LEU A 7 -27.03 10.42 -7.85
C LEU A 7 -26.44 11.84 -7.87
N PRO A 8 -26.61 12.65 -6.82
CA PRO A 8 -25.91 13.92 -6.70
C PRO A 8 -24.41 13.68 -6.52
N THR A 9 -23.60 14.39 -7.29
CA THR A 9 -22.14 14.38 -7.14
C THR A 9 -21.70 15.22 -5.96
N ARG A 10 -20.56 14.84 -5.34
CA ARG A 10 -19.93 15.57 -4.24
C ARG A 10 -18.75 16.39 -4.73
N ALA A 11 -18.42 17.45 -4.00
CA ALA A 11 -17.32 18.36 -4.35
C ALA A 11 -15.95 17.66 -4.20
N GLY A 12 -15.75 16.87 -3.15
CA GLY A 12 -14.49 16.19 -2.87
C GLY A 12 -14.62 14.96 -1.99
N ALA A 13 -13.52 14.25 -1.86
CA ALA A 13 -13.30 13.24 -0.86
C ALA A 13 -11.93 13.49 -0.18
N ARG A 14 -11.76 12.98 1.05
CA ARG A 14 -10.51 13.06 1.78
C ARG A 14 -10.27 11.82 2.64
N ILE A 15 -9.03 11.57 3.00
CA ILE A 15 -8.69 10.60 4.04
C ILE A 15 -9.09 11.19 5.39
N LEU A 16 -9.95 10.50 6.14
CA LEU A 16 -10.42 10.91 7.46
C LEU A 16 -9.52 10.38 8.57
N SER A 17 -8.96 9.19 8.37
CA SER A 17 -8.14 8.50 9.36
C SER A 17 -7.24 7.47 8.72
N VAL A 18 -6.24 7.02 9.48
CA VAL A 18 -5.38 5.88 9.15
C VAL A 18 -5.21 4.98 10.37
N GLY A 19 -5.26 3.67 10.15
CA GLY A 19 -4.97 2.63 11.13
C GLY A 19 -3.94 1.64 10.60
N ALA A 20 -3.26 0.93 11.48
CA ALA A 20 -2.14 0.06 11.17
C ALA A 20 -2.09 -1.21 12.01
N ALA A 21 -1.68 -2.30 11.41
CA ALA A 21 -1.29 -3.52 12.11
C ALA A 21 -0.02 -4.06 11.48
N ARG A 22 0.97 -4.40 12.28
CA ARG A 22 2.23 -5.02 11.83
C ARG A 22 2.32 -6.42 12.38
N GLY A 23 3.08 -7.28 11.70
CA GLY A 23 3.42 -8.58 12.27
C GLY A 23 4.00 -8.42 13.68
N ASP A 24 3.63 -9.34 14.58
CA ASP A 24 3.92 -9.30 16.00
C ASP A 24 5.41 -9.48 16.34
N ARG A 25 6.21 -9.94 15.35
CA ARG A 25 7.64 -10.22 15.54
C ARG A 25 8.51 -9.38 14.61
N LEU A 26 9.46 -8.64 15.19
CA LEU A 26 10.53 -7.99 14.45
C LEU A 26 11.68 -8.98 14.21
N VAL A 27 11.86 -9.38 12.97
CA VAL A 27 12.91 -10.34 12.56
C VAL A 27 14.15 -9.57 12.12
N PRO A 28 15.29 -9.70 12.83
CA PRO A 28 16.56 -9.05 12.46
C PRO A 28 17.19 -9.71 11.23
N ASN A 29 18.11 -9.01 10.58
CA ASN A 29 18.81 -9.51 9.40
C ASN A 29 19.58 -10.82 9.69
N ASP A 30 20.19 -10.93 10.85
CA ASP A 30 21.04 -12.08 11.24
C ASP A 30 20.29 -13.43 11.21
N GLU A 31 18.98 -13.43 11.38
CA GLU A 31 18.17 -14.65 11.26
C GLU A 31 17.96 -15.12 9.82
N LEU A 32 18.19 -14.25 8.83
CA LEU A 32 17.92 -14.54 7.42
C LEU A 32 19.17 -14.74 6.57
N VAL A 33 20.34 -14.34 7.07
CA VAL A 33 21.57 -14.29 6.25
C VAL A 33 22.13 -15.67 5.91
N GLY A 34 21.90 -16.68 6.75
CA GLY A 34 22.45 -18.02 6.54
C GLY A 34 21.99 -18.66 5.22
N PRO A 35 20.68 -18.79 4.98
CA PRO A 35 20.15 -19.41 3.75
C PRO A 35 20.55 -18.70 2.46
N ILE A 36 20.84 -17.40 2.52
CA ILE A 36 21.13 -16.55 1.35
C ILE A 36 22.60 -16.18 1.20
N ASP A 37 23.49 -16.72 2.02
CA ASP A 37 24.91 -16.38 2.05
C ASP A 37 25.16 -14.86 2.01
N SER A 38 24.72 -14.17 3.05
CA SER A 38 24.74 -12.71 3.15
C SER A 38 25.20 -12.24 4.53
N SER A 39 25.07 -10.95 4.82
CA SER A 39 25.35 -10.35 6.13
C SER A 39 24.37 -9.22 6.44
N ASP A 40 24.19 -8.90 7.74
CA ASP A 40 23.43 -7.75 8.20
C ASP A 40 23.91 -6.46 7.52
N GLU A 41 25.22 -6.25 7.48
CA GLU A 41 25.84 -5.08 6.85
C GLU A 41 25.45 -4.97 5.37
N TRP A 42 25.51 -6.07 4.60
CA TRP A 42 25.15 -6.09 3.19
C TRP A 42 23.66 -5.73 2.99
N ILE A 43 22.75 -6.29 3.80
CA ILE A 43 21.33 -5.98 3.72
C ILE A 43 21.06 -4.51 4.02
N ARG A 44 21.65 -3.97 5.09
CA ARG A 44 21.51 -2.54 5.46
C ARG A 44 22.02 -1.61 4.37
N GLN A 45 23.19 -1.87 3.84
CA GLN A 45 23.78 -1.04 2.76
C GLN A 45 22.96 -1.06 1.47
N ARG A 46 22.32 -2.20 1.17
CA ARG A 46 21.56 -2.39 -0.06
C ARG A 46 20.12 -1.91 0.03
N THR A 47 19.50 -1.95 1.20
CA THR A 47 18.07 -1.76 1.36
C THR A 47 17.67 -0.75 2.45
N GLY A 48 18.55 -0.47 3.39
CA GLY A 48 18.24 0.29 4.59
C GLY A 48 17.47 -0.50 5.66
N ILE A 49 17.14 -1.78 5.41
CA ILE A 49 16.35 -2.60 6.33
C ILE A 49 17.20 -3.09 7.49
N ILE A 50 16.74 -2.82 8.70
CA ILE A 50 17.31 -3.27 9.98
C ILE A 50 16.58 -4.53 10.45
N THR A 51 15.24 -4.48 10.42
CA THR A 51 14.34 -5.59 10.74
C THR A 51 13.18 -5.61 9.74
N ARG A 52 12.37 -6.68 9.77
CA ARG A 52 11.05 -6.71 9.14
C ARG A 52 10.03 -7.28 10.11
N ALA A 53 8.81 -6.77 10.03
CA ALA A 53 7.70 -7.32 10.79
C ALA A 53 7.23 -8.62 10.14
N ARG A 54 7.02 -9.68 10.91
CA ARG A 54 6.43 -10.94 10.46
C ARG A 54 5.42 -11.45 11.47
N VAL A 55 4.41 -12.14 10.99
CA VAL A 55 3.46 -12.85 11.84
C VAL A 55 4.13 -14.09 12.39
N SER A 56 4.03 -14.31 13.69
CA SER A 56 4.54 -15.50 14.39
C SER A 56 3.51 -16.17 15.31
N ASP A 57 2.42 -15.49 15.64
CA ASP A 57 1.34 -15.96 16.53
C ASP A 57 0.28 -16.81 15.84
N GLY A 58 0.38 -17.00 14.52
CA GLY A 58 -0.58 -17.74 13.73
C GLY A 58 -1.72 -16.90 13.14
N SER A 59 -1.70 -15.57 13.34
CA SER A 59 -2.69 -14.67 12.73
C SER A 59 -2.68 -14.77 11.21
N GLU A 60 -3.85 -14.70 10.60
CA GLU A 60 -4.03 -14.67 9.17
C GLU A 60 -3.95 -13.22 8.63
N ALA A 61 -3.80 -13.05 7.32
CA ALA A 61 -3.78 -11.71 6.72
C ALA A 61 -5.04 -10.90 7.04
N VAL A 62 -6.20 -11.56 7.10
CA VAL A 62 -7.47 -10.90 7.46
C VAL A 62 -7.50 -10.40 8.91
N ASP A 63 -6.76 -11.02 9.83
CA ASP A 63 -6.68 -10.57 11.23
C ASP A 63 -5.89 -9.26 11.31
N LEU A 64 -4.83 -9.12 10.52
CA LEU A 64 -4.11 -7.86 10.37
C LEU A 64 -5.00 -6.79 9.73
N ALA A 65 -5.74 -7.15 8.67
CA ALA A 65 -6.68 -6.24 8.01
C ALA A 65 -7.76 -5.74 8.98
N GLU A 66 -8.32 -6.63 9.81
CA GLU A 66 -9.31 -6.29 10.83
C GLU A 66 -8.75 -5.33 11.89
N ALA A 67 -7.56 -5.61 12.41
CA ALA A 67 -6.92 -4.76 13.41
C ALA A 67 -6.67 -3.34 12.86
N ALA A 68 -6.10 -3.21 11.65
CA ALA A 68 -5.89 -1.92 11.01
C ALA A 68 -7.22 -1.19 10.70
N ALA A 69 -8.23 -1.93 10.24
CA ALA A 69 -9.55 -1.36 9.93
C ALA A 69 -10.24 -0.82 11.18
N ARG A 70 -10.22 -1.56 12.30
CA ARG A 70 -10.81 -1.13 13.56
C ARG A 70 -10.13 0.13 14.10
N GLU A 71 -8.81 0.21 14.06
CA GLU A 71 -8.10 1.42 14.46
C GLU A 71 -8.46 2.60 13.56
N ALA A 72 -8.55 2.41 12.22
CA ALA A 72 -8.94 3.46 11.31
C ALA A 72 -10.38 3.95 11.60
N LEU A 73 -11.32 3.05 11.88
CA LEU A 73 -12.70 3.39 12.25
C LEU A 73 -12.74 4.16 13.58
N GLU A 74 -12.04 3.69 14.61
CA GLU A 74 -11.95 4.37 15.90
C GLU A 74 -11.42 5.81 15.76
N ARG A 75 -10.33 5.98 15.01
CA ARG A 75 -9.73 7.30 14.75
C ARG A 75 -10.65 8.22 13.94
N ALA A 76 -11.48 7.66 13.07
CA ALA A 76 -12.50 8.42 12.32
C ALA A 76 -13.75 8.74 13.17
N GLY A 77 -13.93 8.11 14.33
CA GLY A 77 -15.15 8.19 15.12
C GLY A 77 -16.35 7.54 14.44
N LEU A 78 -16.11 6.48 13.65
CA LEU A 78 -17.12 5.77 12.88
C LEU A 78 -17.28 4.32 13.34
N GLU A 79 -18.51 3.82 13.23
CA GLU A 79 -18.82 2.41 13.38
C GLU A 79 -18.78 1.71 12.01
N GLY A 80 -18.54 0.37 12.00
CA GLY A 80 -18.52 -0.41 10.76
C GLY A 80 -19.79 -0.25 9.92
N SER A 81 -20.96 -0.12 10.57
CA SER A 81 -22.25 0.08 9.89
C SER A 81 -22.37 1.39 9.10
N GLN A 82 -21.43 2.30 9.26
CA GLN A 82 -21.36 3.57 8.52
C GLN A 82 -20.44 3.49 7.30
N ILE A 83 -19.84 2.33 7.04
CA ILE A 83 -19.01 2.09 5.86
C ILE A 83 -19.88 1.60 4.71
N ASP A 84 -19.84 2.31 3.59
CA ASP A 84 -20.64 2.05 2.39
C ASP A 84 -19.93 1.16 1.37
N ALA A 85 -18.61 1.00 1.46
CA ALA A 85 -17.85 0.07 0.64
C ALA A 85 -16.52 -0.31 1.30
N VAL A 86 -16.07 -1.56 1.08
CA VAL A 86 -14.78 -2.07 1.57
C VAL A 86 -13.94 -2.54 0.37
N ILE A 87 -12.74 -1.97 0.23
CA ILE A 87 -11.77 -2.31 -0.82
C ILE A 87 -10.51 -2.82 -0.14
N ILE A 88 -10.11 -4.05 -0.44
CA ILE A 88 -8.84 -4.61 0.01
C ILE A 88 -7.87 -4.74 -1.16
N SER A 89 -6.64 -4.29 -0.99
CA SER A 89 -5.54 -4.59 -1.89
C SER A 89 -4.61 -5.61 -1.26
N THR A 90 -4.44 -6.76 -1.91
CA THR A 90 -3.55 -7.84 -1.46
C THR A 90 -3.12 -8.73 -2.62
N ILE A 91 -1.93 -9.33 -2.50
CA ILE A 91 -1.44 -10.41 -3.37
C ILE A 91 -1.12 -11.69 -2.58
N SER A 92 -1.26 -11.66 -1.27
CA SER A 92 -0.96 -12.77 -0.37
C SER A 92 -2.22 -13.47 0.18
N ASN A 93 -3.43 -13.13 -0.32
CA ASN A 93 -4.63 -13.88 0.00
C ASN A 93 -4.60 -15.24 -0.73
N THR A 94 -4.45 -16.31 0.03
CA THR A 94 -4.40 -17.68 -0.52
C THR A 94 -5.79 -18.24 -0.85
N VAL A 95 -6.85 -17.60 -0.37
CA VAL A 95 -8.24 -17.95 -0.66
C VAL A 95 -8.73 -17.13 -1.85
N GLN A 96 -8.89 -17.79 -3.01
CA GLN A 96 -9.30 -17.11 -4.25
C GLN A 96 -10.75 -16.59 -4.18
N THR A 97 -11.61 -17.27 -3.45
CA THR A 97 -13.04 -16.94 -3.33
C THR A 97 -13.60 -17.54 -2.04
N PRO A 98 -14.37 -16.76 -1.24
CA PRO A 98 -14.73 -15.35 -1.41
C PRO A 98 -13.54 -14.40 -1.29
N SER A 99 -13.77 -13.10 -1.60
CA SER A 99 -12.77 -12.05 -1.37
C SER A 99 -12.50 -11.88 0.14
N MET A 100 -11.31 -11.46 0.50
CA MET A 100 -10.97 -11.11 1.88
C MET A 100 -11.83 -9.92 2.36
N ALA A 101 -12.13 -8.98 1.47
CA ALA A 101 -12.98 -7.83 1.77
C ALA A 101 -14.38 -8.26 2.25
N ALA A 102 -14.98 -9.31 1.65
CA ALA A 102 -16.28 -9.80 2.10
C ALA A 102 -16.24 -10.37 3.54
N LEU A 103 -15.16 -11.07 3.89
CA LEU A 103 -14.95 -11.55 5.25
C LEU A 103 -14.70 -10.39 6.23
N LEU A 104 -13.88 -9.42 5.83
CA LEU A 104 -13.62 -8.24 6.66
C LEU A 104 -14.88 -7.44 6.92
N THR A 105 -15.77 -7.27 5.91
CA THR A 105 -17.04 -6.56 6.04
C THR A 105 -17.89 -7.14 7.17
N GLU A 106 -17.99 -8.47 7.27
CA GLU A 106 -18.68 -9.14 8.37
C GLU A 106 -18.00 -8.87 9.72
N ARG A 107 -16.69 -9.03 9.79
CA ARG A 107 -15.92 -8.89 11.03
C ARG A 107 -15.99 -7.51 11.65
N ILE A 108 -16.03 -6.46 10.84
CA ILE A 108 -16.11 -5.07 11.32
C ILE A 108 -17.55 -4.54 11.45
N GLY A 109 -18.56 -5.35 11.08
CA GLY A 109 -19.97 -4.95 11.14
C GLY A 109 -20.39 -3.98 10.04
N ALA A 110 -19.73 -4.02 8.88
CA ALA A 110 -20.03 -3.16 7.72
C ALA A 110 -21.06 -3.78 6.74
N THR A 111 -21.61 -4.94 7.05
CA THR A 111 -22.67 -5.57 6.23
C THR A 111 -23.92 -4.66 6.17
N PRO A 112 -24.49 -4.34 4.96
CA PRO A 112 -24.32 -5.01 3.65
C PRO A 112 -23.41 -4.25 2.66
N ALA A 113 -22.37 -3.57 3.09
CA ALA A 113 -21.50 -2.83 2.18
C ALA A 113 -20.93 -3.73 1.06
N PRO A 114 -20.88 -3.27 -0.22
CA PRO A 114 -20.17 -3.95 -1.26
C PRO A 114 -18.67 -4.08 -0.91
N ALA A 115 -18.13 -5.26 -1.17
CA ALA A 115 -16.79 -5.61 -0.75
C ALA A 115 -16.06 -6.40 -1.85
N PHE A 116 -14.82 -5.99 -2.19
CA PHE A 116 -14.02 -6.64 -3.21
C PHE A 116 -12.52 -6.45 -2.98
N ASP A 117 -11.76 -7.44 -3.45
CA ASP A 117 -10.30 -7.38 -3.45
C ASP A 117 -9.81 -6.86 -4.81
N ILE A 118 -8.71 -6.10 -4.78
CA ILE A 118 -7.98 -5.67 -5.98
C ILE A 118 -6.56 -6.23 -5.95
N SER A 119 -6.09 -6.67 -7.12
CA SER A 119 -4.73 -7.17 -7.31
C SER A 119 -3.97 -6.20 -8.21
N ALA A 120 -3.31 -5.22 -7.60
CA ALA A 120 -2.40 -4.28 -8.27
C ALA A 120 -1.08 -4.17 -7.49
N ALA A 121 -0.70 -5.25 -6.81
CA ALA A 121 0.53 -5.38 -6.05
C ALA A 121 0.81 -4.15 -5.17
N CYS A 122 2.06 -3.68 -5.16
CA CYS A 122 2.46 -2.55 -4.32
C CYS A 122 1.82 -1.19 -4.72
N ALA A 123 1.17 -1.09 -5.89
CA ALA A 123 0.36 0.08 -6.27
C ALA A 123 -1.11 -0.03 -5.81
N GLY A 124 -1.50 -1.19 -5.27
CA GLY A 124 -2.90 -1.49 -5.01
C GLY A 124 -3.58 -0.56 -4.01
N TYR A 125 -2.87 -0.11 -2.97
CA TYR A 125 -3.40 0.92 -2.08
C TYR A 125 -3.73 2.22 -2.84
N ALA A 126 -2.83 2.71 -3.68
CA ALA A 126 -3.07 3.92 -4.47
C ALA A 126 -4.24 3.75 -5.44
N TYR A 127 -4.42 2.54 -6.01
CA TYR A 127 -5.59 2.21 -6.83
C TYR A 127 -6.88 2.18 -5.99
N GLY A 128 -6.82 1.65 -4.77
CA GLY A 128 -7.95 1.65 -3.83
C GLY A 128 -8.38 3.07 -3.46
N VAL A 129 -7.42 3.95 -3.18
CA VAL A 129 -7.69 5.38 -2.89
C VAL A 129 -8.35 6.06 -4.08
N ALA A 130 -7.86 5.83 -5.31
CA ALA A 130 -8.45 6.40 -6.52
C ALA A 130 -9.90 5.92 -6.75
N GLN A 131 -10.19 4.63 -6.50
CA GLN A 131 -11.53 4.08 -6.59
C GLN A 131 -12.45 4.62 -5.49
N ALA A 132 -11.96 4.74 -4.26
CA ALA A 132 -12.71 5.29 -3.14
C ALA A 132 -13.07 6.77 -3.38
N ASP A 133 -12.13 7.59 -3.88
CA ASP A 133 -12.41 8.97 -4.30
C ASP A 133 -13.54 9.01 -5.34
N ALA A 134 -13.48 8.15 -6.35
CA ALA A 134 -14.52 8.07 -7.36
C ALA A 134 -15.89 7.65 -6.81
N LEU A 135 -15.94 6.66 -5.92
CA LEU A 135 -17.18 6.21 -5.26
C LEU A 135 -17.80 7.31 -4.41
N VAL A 136 -16.99 8.02 -3.64
CA VAL A 136 -17.46 9.12 -2.78
C VAL A 136 -17.94 10.29 -3.63
N ARG A 137 -17.13 10.73 -4.60
CA ARG A 137 -17.49 11.90 -5.46
C ARG A 137 -18.68 11.65 -6.36
N SER A 138 -18.90 10.40 -6.80
CA SER A 138 -20.11 10.04 -7.57
C SER A 138 -21.37 9.97 -6.72
N GLY A 139 -21.27 10.07 -5.38
CA GLY A 139 -22.39 9.92 -4.45
C GLY A 139 -22.83 8.48 -4.20
N MET A 140 -22.07 7.49 -4.70
CA MET A 140 -22.35 6.07 -4.46
C MET A 140 -22.01 5.63 -3.04
N ALA A 141 -21.08 6.32 -2.38
CA ALA A 141 -20.65 6.08 -1.01
C ALA A 141 -20.48 7.40 -0.26
N GLU A 142 -20.66 7.39 1.05
CA GLU A 142 -20.25 8.46 1.96
C GLU A 142 -18.91 8.15 2.60
N HIS A 143 -18.73 6.90 3.04
CA HIS A 143 -17.49 6.41 3.63
C HIS A 143 -17.04 5.12 2.95
N VAL A 144 -15.78 5.09 2.54
CA VAL A 144 -15.14 3.90 1.96
C VAL A 144 -13.92 3.51 2.79
N LEU A 145 -13.86 2.25 3.19
CA LEU A 145 -12.69 1.68 3.83
C LEU A 145 -11.76 1.10 2.77
N VAL A 146 -10.52 1.57 2.71
CA VAL A 146 -9.46 1.03 1.85
C VAL A 146 -8.37 0.41 2.71
N VAL A 147 -8.06 -0.86 2.47
CA VAL A 147 -7.06 -1.61 3.22
C VAL A 147 -6.00 -2.16 2.27
N GLY A 148 -4.74 -1.88 2.54
CA GLY A 148 -3.63 -2.64 1.99
C GLY A 148 -3.17 -3.67 3.02
N VAL A 149 -3.14 -4.95 2.67
CA VAL A 149 -2.76 -6.01 3.61
C VAL A 149 -1.93 -7.09 2.94
N GLU A 150 -0.88 -7.52 3.63
CA GLU A 150 -0.02 -8.60 3.14
C GLU A 150 0.52 -9.46 4.28
N LYS A 151 0.57 -10.76 4.03
CA LYS A 151 1.34 -11.76 4.79
C LYS A 151 2.36 -12.38 3.84
N LEU A 152 3.36 -11.58 3.46
CA LEU A 152 4.34 -11.95 2.44
C LEU A 152 5.30 -13.04 2.91
N SER A 153 5.42 -13.25 4.21
CA SER A 153 6.19 -14.38 4.78
C SER A 153 5.71 -15.74 4.27
N GLU A 154 4.44 -15.88 3.84
CA GLU A 154 3.88 -17.11 3.28
C GLU A 154 4.23 -17.35 1.81
N VAL A 155 4.60 -16.30 1.09
CA VAL A 155 4.90 -16.35 -0.35
C VAL A 155 6.35 -16.00 -0.66
N VAL A 156 7.24 -16.19 0.31
CA VAL A 156 8.68 -15.99 0.17
C VAL A 156 9.43 -17.32 0.17
N ASP A 157 10.38 -17.48 -0.74
CA ASP A 157 11.39 -18.53 -0.65
C ASP A 157 12.54 -18.02 0.23
N PRO A 158 12.79 -18.61 1.42
CA PRO A 158 13.84 -18.14 2.33
C PRO A 158 15.26 -18.25 1.76
N THR A 159 15.44 -19.00 0.67
CA THR A 159 16.73 -19.18 -0.01
C THR A 159 16.92 -18.23 -1.20
N ASP A 160 15.88 -17.51 -1.62
CA ASP A 160 15.98 -16.52 -2.71
C ASP A 160 16.66 -15.25 -2.22
N ARG A 161 17.96 -15.13 -2.57
CA ARG A 161 18.80 -13.97 -2.24
C ARG A 161 18.31 -12.66 -2.89
N SER A 162 17.38 -12.69 -3.85
CA SER A 162 16.89 -11.50 -4.53
C SER A 162 15.80 -10.76 -3.76
N ILE A 163 15.03 -11.47 -2.90
CA ILE A 163 13.80 -10.93 -2.31
C ILE A 163 13.53 -11.33 -0.85
N SER A 164 14.05 -12.49 -0.39
CA SER A 164 13.66 -13.09 0.90
C SER A 164 13.86 -12.19 2.11
N PHE A 165 14.88 -11.34 2.08
CA PHE A 165 15.23 -10.42 3.17
C PHE A 165 14.47 -9.10 3.13
N LEU A 166 13.72 -8.82 2.04
CA LEU A 166 12.99 -7.56 1.87
C LEU A 166 11.63 -7.58 2.57
N LEU A 167 10.92 -8.71 2.46
CA LEU A 167 9.48 -8.79 2.65
C LEU A 167 9.07 -8.90 4.12
N GLY A 168 8.05 -8.14 4.49
CA GLY A 168 7.41 -8.13 5.79
C GLY A 168 5.88 -8.30 5.69
N ASP A 169 5.24 -8.50 6.85
CA ASP A 169 3.80 -8.68 7.01
C ASP A 169 3.18 -7.48 7.70
N GLY A 170 2.01 -7.06 7.24
CA GLY A 170 1.29 -5.97 7.86
C GLY A 170 0.06 -5.54 7.06
N ALA A 171 -0.75 -4.72 7.70
CA ALA A 171 -1.90 -4.05 7.12
C ALA A 171 -1.92 -2.57 7.48
N GLY A 172 -2.35 -1.75 6.54
CA GLY A 172 -2.70 -0.37 6.79
C GLY A 172 -4.05 -0.06 6.17
N ALA A 173 -4.89 0.63 6.90
CA ALA A 173 -6.25 0.96 6.50
C ALA A 173 -6.49 2.47 6.55
N VAL A 174 -7.29 2.98 5.62
CA VAL A 174 -7.77 4.36 5.66
C VAL A 174 -9.27 4.39 5.47
N VAL A 175 -9.93 5.31 6.18
CA VAL A 175 -11.31 5.69 5.90
C VAL A 175 -11.28 6.91 5.00
N ILE A 176 -11.93 6.82 3.83
CA ILE A 176 -12.11 7.92 2.91
C ILE A 176 -13.57 8.36 2.97
N GLY A 177 -13.79 9.65 3.20
CA GLY A 177 -15.13 10.21 3.35
C GLY A 177 -15.34 11.45 2.50
N ALA A 178 -16.62 11.84 2.39
CA ALA A 178 -17.01 13.05 1.67
C ALA A 178 -16.40 14.31 2.31
N ALA A 179 -16.08 15.28 1.47
CA ALA A 179 -15.54 16.58 1.88
C ALA A 179 -16.10 17.70 1.00
N ASP A 180 -16.17 18.90 1.55
CA ASP A 180 -16.62 20.09 0.82
C ASP A 180 -15.59 20.56 -0.22
N GLU A 181 -14.33 20.19 -0.01
CA GLU A 181 -13.22 20.47 -0.94
C GLU A 181 -12.43 19.18 -1.23
N PRO A 182 -11.76 19.07 -2.38
CA PRO A 182 -10.92 17.93 -2.71
C PRO A 182 -9.74 17.78 -1.74
N GLY A 183 -9.69 16.66 -1.02
CA GLY A 183 -8.55 16.26 -0.18
C GLY A 183 -7.71 15.16 -0.82
N ILE A 184 -8.06 14.73 -2.05
CA ILE A 184 -7.34 13.77 -2.87
C ILE A 184 -7.25 14.36 -4.28
N SER A 185 -6.04 14.48 -4.83
CA SER A 185 -5.84 14.97 -6.20
C SER A 185 -6.26 13.92 -7.23
N PRO A 186 -6.46 14.31 -8.51
CA PRO A 186 -6.57 13.34 -9.57
C PRO A 186 -5.38 12.38 -9.57
N SER A 187 -5.66 11.08 -9.69
CA SER A 187 -4.62 10.04 -9.67
C SER A 187 -3.94 9.90 -11.02
N VAL A 188 -2.60 9.83 -11.00
CA VAL A 188 -1.77 9.43 -12.13
C VAL A 188 -1.45 7.95 -11.96
N TRP A 189 -2.10 7.10 -12.71
CA TRP A 189 -2.00 5.65 -12.61
C TRP A 189 -1.91 4.97 -13.98
N GLY A 190 -1.35 3.77 -14.00
CA GLY A 190 -1.21 3.02 -15.24
C GLY A 190 -0.48 1.69 -15.06
N SER A 191 -0.33 0.99 -16.20
CA SER A 191 0.33 -0.32 -16.24
C SER A 191 1.17 -0.49 -17.50
N ASP A 192 2.20 -1.32 -17.39
CA ASP A 192 3.01 -1.82 -18.50
C ASP A 192 3.11 -3.35 -18.44
N GLY A 193 2.14 -4.00 -19.04
CA GLY A 193 2.05 -5.46 -19.10
C GLY A 193 3.15 -6.14 -19.91
N SER A 194 3.94 -5.39 -20.70
CA SER A 194 5.08 -5.97 -21.43
C SER A 194 6.21 -6.44 -20.50
N HIS A 195 6.22 -5.96 -19.26
CA HIS A 195 7.20 -6.29 -18.23
C HIS A 195 6.63 -7.18 -17.11
N TRP A 196 5.56 -7.92 -17.35
CA TRP A 196 4.88 -8.74 -16.35
C TRP A 196 5.78 -9.80 -15.67
N GLU A 197 6.83 -10.26 -16.36
CA GLU A 197 7.78 -11.23 -15.81
C GLU A 197 8.76 -10.66 -14.78
N THR A 198 8.86 -9.33 -14.69
CA THR A 198 9.86 -8.64 -13.84
C THR A 198 9.63 -8.90 -12.36
N ILE A 199 8.36 -8.94 -11.94
CA ILE A 199 7.96 -9.35 -10.58
C ILE A 199 6.74 -10.26 -10.75
N ARG A 200 6.83 -11.51 -10.29
CA ARG A 200 5.73 -12.47 -10.43
C ARG A 200 5.83 -13.61 -9.45
N MET A 201 4.75 -14.38 -9.31
CA MET A 201 4.80 -15.67 -8.65
C MET A 201 5.54 -16.71 -9.52
N THR A 202 6.26 -17.64 -8.88
CA THR A 202 7.00 -18.72 -9.56
C THR A 202 6.08 -19.71 -10.22
N ASN A 203 4.96 -20.04 -9.57
CA ASN A 203 4.04 -21.09 -9.96
C ASN A 203 2.58 -20.58 -9.96
N THR A 204 1.71 -21.33 -10.64
CA THR A 204 0.25 -21.10 -10.65
C THR A 204 -0.47 -22.19 -9.86
N LEU A 205 -1.73 -21.96 -9.50
CA LEU A 205 -2.57 -23.01 -8.90
C LEU A 205 -2.72 -24.22 -9.83
N GLY A 206 -2.70 -24.00 -11.16
CA GLY A 206 -2.73 -25.06 -12.15
C GLY A 206 -1.49 -25.95 -12.08
N SER A 207 -0.30 -25.34 -12.05
CA SER A 207 0.96 -26.10 -11.96
C SER A 207 1.12 -26.83 -10.62
N MET A 208 0.56 -26.31 -9.52
CA MET A 208 0.54 -27.03 -8.24
C MET A 208 -0.26 -28.34 -8.31
N ARG A 209 -1.37 -28.37 -9.05
CA ARG A 209 -2.12 -29.61 -9.27
C ARG A 209 -1.30 -30.66 -10.01
N GLU A 210 -0.29 -30.24 -10.75
CA GLU A 210 0.65 -31.11 -11.48
C GLU A 210 1.92 -31.42 -10.68
N GLY A 211 1.96 -31.03 -9.38
CA GLY A 211 3.06 -31.33 -8.46
C GLY A 211 4.13 -30.24 -8.36
N ALA A 212 3.90 -29.06 -8.89
CA ALA A 212 4.82 -27.94 -8.68
C ALA A 212 4.85 -27.50 -7.19
N ALA A 213 5.96 -26.91 -6.79
CA ALA A 213 6.14 -26.34 -5.44
C ALA A 213 5.17 -25.18 -5.17
N TRP A 214 5.02 -24.83 -3.88
CA TRP A 214 4.27 -23.67 -3.45
C TRP A 214 4.74 -22.40 -4.18
N PRO A 215 3.83 -21.54 -4.67
CA PRO A 215 4.20 -20.32 -5.38
C PRO A 215 4.86 -19.31 -4.45
N THR A 216 6.01 -18.80 -4.86
CA THR A 216 6.73 -17.75 -4.16
C THR A 216 6.95 -16.55 -5.07
N LEU A 217 7.10 -15.38 -4.49
CA LEU A 217 7.45 -14.17 -5.22
C LEU A 217 8.91 -14.23 -5.69
N ARG A 218 9.14 -13.81 -6.93
CA ARG A 218 10.48 -13.55 -7.48
C ARG A 218 10.51 -12.20 -8.17
N GLN A 219 11.70 -11.60 -8.26
CA GLN A 219 11.90 -10.34 -8.95
C GLN A 219 13.25 -10.27 -9.67
N ASP A 220 13.30 -9.52 -10.78
CA ASP A 220 14.53 -8.98 -11.35
C ASP A 220 14.85 -7.64 -10.67
N GLY A 221 15.52 -7.70 -9.52
CA GLY A 221 15.82 -6.53 -8.70
C GLY A 221 16.48 -5.37 -9.46
N PRO A 222 17.55 -5.60 -10.29
CA PRO A 222 18.16 -4.54 -11.09
C PRO A 222 17.20 -3.84 -12.07
N THR A 223 16.29 -4.58 -12.72
CA THR A 223 15.30 -4.01 -13.63
C THR A 223 14.25 -3.20 -12.86
N VAL A 224 13.73 -3.76 -11.76
CA VAL A 224 12.80 -3.04 -10.86
C VAL A 224 13.43 -1.74 -10.36
N PHE A 225 14.68 -1.77 -9.90
CA PHE A 225 15.36 -0.59 -9.39
C PHE A 225 15.46 0.51 -10.44
N ARG A 226 15.94 0.17 -11.67
CA ARG A 226 16.05 1.14 -12.76
C ARG A 226 14.69 1.75 -13.13
N TRP A 227 13.67 0.91 -13.30
CA TRP A 227 12.33 1.37 -13.62
C TRP A 227 11.75 2.28 -12.54
N ALA A 228 11.85 1.86 -11.26
CA ALA A 228 11.38 2.65 -10.13
C ALA A 228 12.07 4.03 -10.09
N VAL A 229 13.38 4.06 -10.18
CA VAL A 229 14.15 5.30 -10.06
C VAL A 229 13.88 6.24 -11.24
N TRP A 230 13.87 5.74 -12.47
CA TRP A 230 13.83 6.63 -13.65
C TRP A 230 12.41 6.95 -14.13
N GLU A 231 11.52 5.97 -14.13
CA GLU A 231 10.18 6.17 -14.68
C GLU A 231 9.19 6.62 -13.61
N MET A 232 9.27 6.07 -12.41
CA MET A 232 8.31 6.40 -11.36
C MET A 232 8.54 7.78 -10.75
N ALA A 233 9.77 8.28 -10.74
CA ALA A 233 10.04 9.67 -10.37
C ALA A 233 9.37 10.67 -11.35
N LYS A 234 9.27 10.32 -12.64
CA LYS A 234 8.49 11.12 -13.62
C LYS A 234 7.00 11.10 -13.29
N LYS A 235 6.46 9.92 -12.91
CA LYS A 235 5.05 9.77 -12.54
C LYS A 235 4.70 10.50 -11.23
N ALA A 236 5.61 10.50 -10.28
CA ALA A 236 5.48 11.30 -9.07
C ALA A 236 5.44 12.81 -9.37
N ARG A 237 6.26 13.29 -10.31
CA ARG A 237 6.23 14.68 -10.78
C ARG A 237 4.94 15.00 -11.52
N GLU A 238 4.50 14.11 -12.42
CA GLU A 238 3.22 14.24 -13.14
C GLU A 238 2.03 14.34 -12.16
N ALA A 239 2.08 13.62 -11.03
CA ALA A 239 1.04 13.73 -10.00
C ALA A 239 1.03 15.12 -9.32
N LEU A 240 2.19 15.71 -9.05
CA LEU A 240 2.28 17.09 -8.56
C LEU A 240 1.75 18.09 -9.59
N GLU A 241 2.20 18.00 -10.84
CA GLU A 241 1.76 18.85 -11.94
C GLU A 241 0.23 18.77 -12.14
N THR A 242 -0.34 17.54 -12.09
CA THR A 242 -1.78 17.31 -12.20
C THR A 242 -2.55 17.91 -11.03
N ALA A 243 -1.95 17.93 -9.84
CA ALA A 243 -2.52 18.58 -8.66
C ALA A 243 -2.32 20.12 -8.66
N GLY A 244 -1.52 20.65 -9.58
CA GLY A 244 -1.18 22.08 -9.62
C GLY A 244 -0.23 22.49 -8.50
N LEU A 245 0.65 21.59 -8.05
CA LEU A 245 1.52 21.75 -6.90
C LEU A 245 2.99 21.62 -7.28
N GLU A 246 3.83 22.28 -6.48
CA GLU A 246 5.28 22.14 -6.54
C GLU A 246 5.80 21.29 -5.36
N PRO A 247 7.01 20.73 -5.45
CA PRO A 247 7.61 19.95 -4.36
C PRO A 247 7.68 20.71 -3.02
N SER A 248 7.77 22.04 -3.06
CA SER A 248 7.81 22.91 -1.87
C SER A 248 6.48 23.04 -1.13
N ASP A 249 5.37 22.66 -1.76
CA ASP A 249 4.03 22.72 -1.17
C ASP A 249 3.74 21.49 -0.29
N LEU A 250 4.60 20.46 -0.40
CA LEU A 250 4.42 19.23 0.34
C LEU A 250 4.90 19.37 1.80
N ALA A 251 4.10 18.84 2.71
CA ALA A 251 4.51 18.53 4.08
C ALA A 251 5.22 17.18 4.17
N ALA A 252 4.79 16.19 3.35
CA ALA A 252 5.36 14.86 3.39
C ALA A 252 5.47 14.19 2.01
N PHE A 253 6.39 13.24 1.92
CA PHE A 253 6.54 12.29 0.81
C PHE A 253 6.44 10.86 1.35
N ILE A 254 5.45 10.11 0.91
CA ILE A 254 5.11 8.76 1.39
C ILE A 254 5.09 7.77 0.21
N PRO A 255 6.27 7.40 -0.32
CA PRO A 255 6.35 6.41 -1.40
C PRO A 255 6.15 4.99 -0.87
N HIS A 256 5.82 4.07 -1.77
CA HIS A 256 5.95 2.64 -1.52
C HIS A 256 7.32 2.32 -0.90
N GLN A 257 7.32 1.58 0.18
CA GLN A 257 8.49 1.22 0.97
C GLN A 257 9.20 0.01 0.35
N ALA A 258 9.64 0.15 -0.91
CA ALA A 258 10.30 -0.92 -1.66
C ALA A 258 11.74 -1.15 -1.23
N ASN A 259 12.50 -0.05 -1.09
CA ASN A 259 13.93 -0.02 -0.80
C ASN A 259 14.33 1.41 -0.44
N MET A 260 15.09 1.61 0.65
CA MET A 260 15.51 2.94 1.10
C MET A 260 16.25 3.73 -0.01
N ARG A 261 17.08 3.04 -0.80
CA ARG A 261 17.83 3.68 -1.90
C ARG A 261 16.92 4.22 -3.00
N ILE A 262 15.77 3.56 -3.23
CA ILE A 262 14.75 4.06 -4.17
C ILE A 262 14.09 5.31 -3.58
N ILE A 263 13.75 5.29 -2.29
CA ILE A 263 13.16 6.43 -1.59
C ILE A 263 14.08 7.64 -1.66
N ASP A 264 15.37 7.46 -1.35
CA ASP A 264 16.37 8.52 -1.39
C ASP A 264 16.56 9.10 -2.80
N GLU A 265 16.59 8.23 -3.80
CA GLU A 265 16.75 8.68 -5.18
C GLU A 265 15.50 9.43 -5.69
N PHE A 266 14.29 9.01 -5.26
CA PHE A 266 13.06 9.75 -5.54
C PHE A 266 13.11 11.16 -4.96
N ALA A 267 13.43 11.28 -3.67
CA ALA A 267 13.51 12.56 -2.98
C ALA A 267 14.49 13.52 -3.70
N LYS A 268 15.64 12.98 -4.12
CA LYS A 268 16.64 13.72 -4.89
C LYS A 268 16.13 14.15 -6.26
N GLN A 269 15.49 13.25 -7.03
CA GLN A 269 15.01 13.57 -8.37
C GLN A 269 13.82 14.53 -8.36
N LEU A 270 12.96 14.45 -7.35
CA LEU A 270 11.88 15.40 -7.12
C LEU A 270 12.38 16.73 -6.58
N LYS A 271 13.65 16.80 -6.15
CA LYS A 271 14.27 17.97 -5.50
C LYS A 271 13.47 18.42 -4.28
N LEU A 272 13.04 17.45 -3.47
CA LEU A 272 12.27 17.76 -2.26
C LEU A 272 13.10 18.64 -1.33
N PRO A 273 12.50 19.75 -0.82
CA PRO A 273 13.12 20.54 0.24
C PRO A 273 13.38 19.71 1.51
N GLU A 274 14.35 20.12 2.33
CA GLU A 274 14.65 19.49 3.62
C GLU A 274 13.47 19.57 4.62
N SER A 275 12.55 20.51 4.40
CA SER A 275 11.32 20.66 5.21
C SER A 275 10.29 19.55 4.92
N VAL A 276 10.39 18.83 3.81
CA VAL A 276 9.45 17.75 3.47
C VAL A 276 9.83 16.48 4.23
N ALA A 277 8.94 16.01 5.09
CA ALA A 277 9.13 14.77 5.83
C ALA A 277 9.07 13.56 4.88
N ILE A 278 10.06 12.67 4.94
CA ILE A 278 10.13 11.48 4.08
C ILE A 278 9.86 10.25 4.91
N ALA A 279 8.79 9.52 4.60
CA ALA A 279 8.44 8.28 5.29
C ALA A 279 9.47 7.17 5.03
N ARG A 280 9.94 6.52 6.10
CA ARG A 280 11.01 5.50 6.09
C ARG A 280 10.66 4.26 6.92
N ASP A 281 9.39 3.87 6.93
CA ASP A 281 8.89 2.71 7.69
C ASP A 281 9.61 1.41 7.33
N ILE A 282 10.12 1.32 6.11
CA ILE A 282 10.88 0.17 5.61
C ILE A 282 12.04 -0.25 6.51
N ALA A 283 12.66 0.70 7.23
CA ALA A 283 13.82 0.41 8.04
C ALA A 283 13.55 -0.69 9.10
N THR A 284 12.35 -0.74 9.64
CA THR A 284 11.96 -1.68 10.69
C THR A 284 10.82 -2.61 10.32
N THR A 285 9.94 -2.20 9.39
CA THR A 285 8.78 -3.01 8.96
C THR A 285 9.11 -3.90 7.75
N GLY A 286 10.14 -3.52 6.95
CA GLY A 286 10.41 -4.16 5.68
C GLY A 286 9.44 -3.71 4.58
N ASN A 287 9.49 -4.40 3.43
CA ASN A 287 8.58 -4.17 2.32
C ASN A 287 7.30 -4.98 2.52
N THR A 288 6.20 -4.30 2.78
CA THR A 288 4.86 -4.88 2.97
C THR A 288 3.93 -4.63 1.77
N SER A 289 4.50 -4.46 0.55
CA SER A 289 3.74 -4.31 -0.71
C SER A 289 2.60 -3.27 -0.60
N ALA A 290 1.34 -3.68 -0.77
CA ALA A 290 0.17 -2.80 -0.73
C ALA A 290 -0.04 -2.11 0.63
N ALA A 291 0.39 -2.71 1.73
CA ALA A 291 0.27 -2.12 3.07
C ALA A 291 1.30 -1.01 3.34
N SER A 292 2.35 -0.90 2.54
CA SER A 292 3.53 -0.10 2.88
C SER A 292 3.27 1.40 2.96
N ILE A 293 2.44 1.97 2.09
CA ILE A 293 2.12 3.40 2.10
C ILE A 293 1.28 3.76 3.33
N PRO A 294 0.12 3.11 3.62
CA PRO A 294 -0.67 3.46 4.79
C PRO A 294 0.06 3.15 6.11
N LEU A 295 0.88 2.10 6.19
CA LEU A 295 1.74 1.83 7.36
C LEU A 295 2.77 2.95 7.57
N ALA A 296 3.40 3.41 6.49
CA ALA A 296 4.36 4.50 6.55
C ALA A 296 3.70 5.85 6.90
N MET A 297 2.50 6.10 6.38
CA MET A 297 1.69 7.28 6.74
C MET A 297 1.31 7.27 8.22
N HIS A 298 0.82 6.13 8.73
CA HIS A 298 0.48 5.97 10.13
C HIS A 298 1.68 6.28 11.03
N ARG A 299 2.85 5.64 10.79
CA ARG A 299 4.06 5.89 11.59
C ARG A 299 4.49 7.34 11.52
N LEU A 300 4.49 7.92 10.33
CA LEU A 300 4.91 9.31 10.16
C LEU A 300 4.05 10.27 10.98
N LEU A 301 2.73 10.07 11.01
CA LEU A 301 1.80 10.88 11.82
C LEU A 301 1.92 10.61 13.33
N GLU A 302 2.29 9.39 13.73
CA GLU A 302 2.60 9.09 15.15
C GLU A 302 3.89 9.80 15.61
N GLU A 303 4.89 9.86 14.75
CA GLU A 303 6.19 10.50 15.05
C GLU A 303 6.14 12.03 14.89
N GLN A 304 5.30 12.54 13.98
CA GLN A 304 5.19 13.96 13.61
C GLN A 304 3.72 14.35 13.42
N PRO A 305 2.94 14.45 14.52
CA PRO A 305 1.50 14.73 14.44
C PRO A 305 1.17 16.11 13.86
N GLU A 306 2.13 17.04 13.86
CA GLU A 306 2.01 18.36 13.24
C GLU A 306 1.86 18.32 11.72
N LEU A 307 2.14 17.19 11.07
CA LEU A 307 1.93 17.00 9.64
C LEU A 307 0.46 16.80 9.26
N SER A 308 -0.43 16.52 10.24
CA SER A 308 -1.88 16.42 9.99
C SER A 308 -2.41 17.70 9.32
N GLY A 309 -3.25 17.53 8.31
CA GLY A 309 -3.76 18.60 7.45
C GLY A 309 -2.78 19.07 6.36
N GLY A 310 -1.53 18.62 6.39
CA GLY A 310 -0.53 18.91 5.35
C GLY A 310 -0.71 18.07 4.09
N LEU A 311 -0.12 18.53 2.98
CA LEU A 311 -0.14 17.81 1.71
C LEU A 311 0.94 16.71 1.66
N ALA A 312 0.56 15.50 1.25
CA ALA A 312 1.50 14.40 1.09
C ALA A 312 1.41 13.79 -0.32
N LEU A 313 2.55 13.68 -1.00
CA LEU A 313 2.64 12.93 -2.23
C LEU A 313 2.80 11.44 -1.89
N GLN A 314 1.88 10.61 -2.38
CA GLN A 314 1.90 9.15 -2.29
C GLN A 314 2.15 8.56 -3.67
N ILE A 315 3.01 7.55 -3.77
CA ILE A 315 3.24 6.78 -4.99
C ILE A 315 3.48 5.31 -4.68
N GLY A 316 2.63 4.45 -5.23
CA GLY A 316 2.78 2.99 -5.25
C GLY A 316 3.21 2.50 -6.62
N PHE A 317 4.05 1.48 -6.67
CA PHE A 317 4.49 0.85 -7.92
C PHE A 317 4.97 -0.58 -7.64
N GLY A 318 4.75 -1.49 -8.58
CA GLY A 318 5.10 -2.90 -8.38
C GLY A 318 4.79 -3.81 -9.56
N ALA A 319 4.55 -5.08 -9.22
CA ALA A 319 4.27 -6.13 -10.20
C ALA A 319 3.14 -5.76 -11.16
N GLY A 320 3.38 -6.05 -12.44
CA GLY A 320 2.43 -5.79 -13.49
C GLY A 320 3.12 -5.41 -14.81
N LEU A 321 4.05 -4.42 -14.93
CA LEU A 321 4.31 -3.40 -13.91
C LEU A 321 3.12 -2.45 -13.81
N VAL A 322 2.84 -1.99 -12.61
CA VAL A 322 1.74 -1.04 -12.34
C VAL A 322 2.22 0.09 -11.44
N TYR A 323 1.57 1.24 -11.53
CA TYR A 323 1.85 2.40 -10.68
C TYR A 323 0.59 3.22 -10.40
N GLY A 324 0.56 3.91 -9.27
CA GLY A 324 -0.45 4.89 -8.92
C GLY A 324 0.15 5.95 -8.01
N ALA A 325 -0.11 7.22 -8.32
CA ALA A 325 0.38 8.37 -7.59
C ALA A 325 -0.73 9.42 -7.43
N GLN A 326 -0.84 10.00 -6.25
CA GLN A 326 -1.73 11.10 -5.94
C GLN A 326 -1.18 11.94 -4.79
N VAL A 327 -1.62 13.20 -4.73
CA VAL A 327 -1.43 14.04 -3.54
C VAL A 327 -2.67 13.94 -2.67
N VAL A 328 -2.47 13.79 -1.37
CA VAL A 328 -3.55 13.71 -0.38
C VAL A 328 -3.33 14.73 0.74
N VAL A 329 -4.42 15.19 1.32
CA VAL A 329 -4.39 15.87 2.61
C VAL A 329 -4.27 14.80 3.70
N LEU A 330 -3.25 14.89 4.55
CA LEU A 330 -3.05 13.98 5.67
C LEU A 330 -4.18 14.11 6.71
N PRO A 331 -4.68 12.98 7.25
CA PRO A 331 -5.74 13.00 8.25
C PRO A 331 -5.32 13.61 9.59
#